data_ffda618f174049dcffa2d946cb8da2d4
#
_entry.id   ffda618f174049dcffa2d946cb8da2d4
#
_cell.length_a   1.000
_cell.length_b   1.000
_cell.length_c   1.000
_cell.angle_alpha   90.00
_cell.angle_beta   90.00
_cell.angle_gamma   90.00
#
_symmetry.space_group_name_H-M   'P 1'
#
loop_
_entity.id
_entity.type
_entity.pdbx_description
1 polymer ?
#
loop_
_entity_poly.entity_id
_entity_poly.type
_entity_poly.pdbx_seq_one_letter_code
_entity_poly.pdbx_strand_id
1 'polypeptide(L)'
;MPDLFDRLILLKKSPIFSMVMTDDLRVVAQAMEKQEYFAGERIFEIGDQGDHLYIIVSGKVGISLESKPSSNSYIATLSSGDCFGEMNLLDDLPRSATAEVIEDTILLSLEKTRLRGLIQSYPDMSIGMLRSLSLRLRDVNQKLINEKSHA
;
A
#
# COMPACT_ATOMS: atom_id res chain seq x y z
N MET A 1 -4.48 -11.38 15.50
CA MET A 1 -3.16 -11.34 14.85
C MET A 1 -3.27 -11.93 13.46
N PRO A 2 -2.87 -11.22 12.41
CA PRO A 2 -2.88 -11.84 11.08
C PRO A 2 -1.80 -12.91 11.01
N ASP A 3 -2.22 -14.14 10.75
CA ASP A 3 -1.31 -15.24 10.49
C ASP A 3 -0.81 -15.17 9.03
N LEU A 4 0.00 -16.15 8.62
CA LEU A 4 0.55 -16.18 7.27
C LEU A 4 -0.55 -16.22 6.20
N PHE A 5 -1.60 -16.99 6.44
CA PHE A 5 -2.72 -17.11 5.49
C PHE A 5 -3.46 -15.77 5.33
N ASP A 6 -3.74 -15.09 6.45
CA ASP A 6 -4.36 -13.77 6.43
C ASP A 6 -3.51 -12.75 5.66
N ARG A 7 -2.19 -12.79 5.88
CA ARG A 7 -1.24 -11.92 5.17
C ARG A 7 -1.24 -12.18 3.67
N LEU A 8 -1.32 -13.44 3.26
CA LEU A 8 -1.38 -13.81 1.85
C LEU A 8 -2.64 -13.28 1.18
N ILE A 9 -3.78 -13.37 1.85
CA ILE A 9 -5.05 -12.83 1.34
C ILE A 9 -4.94 -11.32 1.14
N LEU A 10 -4.39 -10.61 2.11
CA LEU A 10 -4.20 -9.16 2.02
C LEU A 10 -3.27 -8.77 0.87
N LEU A 11 -2.17 -9.48 0.70
CA LEU A 11 -1.22 -9.23 -0.39
C LEU A 11 -1.84 -9.49 -1.76
N LYS A 12 -2.66 -10.53 -1.90
CA LYS A 12 -3.35 -10.84 -3.15
C LYS A 12 -4.30 -9.72 -3.59
N LYS A 13 -4.82 -8.95 -2.66
CA LYS A 13 -5.69 -7.81 -2.95
C LYS A 13 -4.94 -6.53 -3.24
N SER A 14 -3.64 -6.49 -2.94
CA SER A 14 -2.85 -5.27 -3.12
C SER A 14 -2.56 -5.00 -4.59
N PRO A 15 -2.51 -3.72 -5.01
CA PRO A 15 -2.26 -3.39 -6.42
C PRO A 15 -0.89 -3.82 -6.93
N ILE A 16 0.10 -3.92 -6.05
CA ILE A 16 1.48 -4.21 -6.46
C ILE A 16 1.82 -5.70 -6.41
N PHE A 17 1.10 -6.49 -5.60
CA PHE A 17 1.42 -7.91 -5.41
C PHE A 17 0.36 -8.88 -5.95
N SER A 18 -0.74 -8.37 -6.54
CA SER A 18 -1.89 -9.21 -6.95
C SER A 18 -1.52 -10.30 -7.95
N MET A 19 -0.52 -10.10 -8.78
CA MET A 19 -0.07 -11.05 -9.82
C MET A 19 1.23 -11.78 -9.44
N VAL A 20 1.75 -11.56 -8.24
CA VAL A 20 2.93 -12.28 -7.75
C VAL A 20 2.52 -13.72 -7.38
N MET A 21 3.34 -14.70 -7.75
CA MET A 21 3.05 -16.10 -7.48
C MET A 21 3.04 -16.38 -5.98
N THR A 22 2.24 -17.35 -5.56
CA THR A 22 2.00 -17.64 -4.14
C THR A 22 3.28 -17.94 -3.35
N ASP A 23 4.23 -18.66 -3.93
CA ASP A 23 5.49 -18.95 -3.24
C ASP A 23 6.28 -17.69 -2.94
N ASP A 24 6.33 -16.74 -3.88
CA ASP A 24 6.99 -15.46 -3.68
C ASP A 24 6.20 -14.57 -2.72
N LEU A 25 4.86 -14.60 -2.78
CA LEU A 25 4.02 -13.87 -1.83
C LEU A 25 4.26 -14.33 -0.40
N ARG A 26 4.51 -15.61 -0.19
CA ARG A 26 4.80 -16.14 1.14
C ARG A 26 6.05 -15.51 1.72
N VAL A 27 7.07 -15.34 0.89
CA VAL A 27 8.32 -14.67 1.30
C VAL A 27 8.06 -13.22 1.69
N VAL A 28 7.26 -12.49 0.89
CA VAL A 28 6.86 -11.12 1.21
C VAL A 28 6.06 -11.07 2.51
N ALA A 29 5.09 -11.96 2.68
CA ALA A 29 4.25 -12.02 3.87
C ALA A 29 5.07 -12.19 5.15
N GLN A 30 6.09 -13.05 5.10
CA GLN A 30 6.98 -13.30 6.24
C GLN A 30 7.88 -12.10 6.55
N ALA A 31 8.15 -11.25 5.56
CA ALA A 31 9.00 -10.06 5.73
C ALA A 31 8.23 -8.85 6.27
N MET A 32 6.90 -8.89 6.27
CA MET A 32 6.09 -7.77 6.75
C MET A 32 6.06 -7.72 8.28
N GLU A 33 6.06 -6.51 8.82
CA GLU A 33 6.01 -6.27 10.25
C GLU A 33 4.65 -5.69 10.65
N LYS A 34 4.12 -6.19 11.78
CA LYS A 34 2.90 -5.66 12.38
C LYS A 34 3.20 -4.37 13.10
N GLN A 35 2.36 -3.35 12.88
CA GLN A 35 2.43 -2.08 13.60
C GLN A 35 1.04 -1.70 14.10
N GLU A 36 0.99 -1.07 15.27
CA GLU A 36 -0.23 -0.59 15.87
C GLU A 36 -0.18 0.94 16.02
N TYR A 37 -1.28 1.59 15.65
CA TYR A 37 -1.44 3.03 15.78
C TYR A 37 -2.76 3.35 16.46
N PHE A 38 -2.76 4.41 17.26
CA PHE A 38 -3.96 4.91 17.93
C PHE A 38 -4.57 6.07 17.15
N ALA A 39 -5.88 6.25 17.31
CA ALA A 39 -6.60 7.35 16.66
C ALA A 39 -5.91 8.70 16.94
N GLY A 40 -5.74 9.49 15.90
CA GLY A 40 -5.05 10.79 15.96
C GLY A 40 -3.57 10.74 15.66
N GLU A 41 -2.95 9.56 15.65
CA GLU A 41 -1.54 9.45 15.29
C GLU A 41 -1.34 9.61 13.78
N ARG A 42 -0.19 10.16 13.41
CA ARG A 42 0.20 10.33 12.01
C ARG A 42 1.18 9.24 11.63
N ILE A 43 0.91 8.57 10.51
CA ILE A 43 1.80 7.53 9.99
C ILE A 43 2.94 8.18 9.21
N PHE A 44 2.62 9.13 8.33
CA PHE A 44 3.58 9.97 7.63
C PHE A 44 2.91 11.27 7.18
N GLU A 45 3.75 12.25 6.85
CA GLU A 45 3.31 13.56 6.40
C GLU A 45 3.70 13.77 4.94
N ILE A 46 2.87 14.52 4.21
CA ILE A 46 3.19 14.92 2.84
C ILE A 46 4.58 15.59 2.79
N GLY A 47 5.40 15.20 1.83
CA GLY A 47 6.75 15.70 1.70
C GLY A 47 7.81 14.86 2.39
N ASP A 48 7.41 13.94 3.30
CA ASP A 48 8.36 13.04 3.94
C ASP A 48 9.01 12.11 2.92
N GLN A 49 10.24 11.68 3.23
CA GLN A 49 10.88 10.61 2.48
C GLN A 49 10.20 9.30 2.83
N GLY A 50 9.62 8.63 1.82
CA GLY A 50 8.88 7.39 2.04
C GLY A 50 9.75 6.16 1.80
N ASP A 51 9.68 5.18 2.72
CA ASP A 51 10.45 3.95 2.64
C ASP A 51 9.68 2.69 3.04
N HIS A 52 8.38 2.81 3.26
CA HIS A 52 7.50 1.69 3.63
C HIS A 52 6.22 1.69 2.81
N LEU A 53 5.73 0.48 2.54
CA LEU A 53 4.36 0.21 2.10
C LEU A 53 3.57 -0.25 3.32
N TYR A 54 2.28 0.08 3.36
CA TYR A 54 1.37 -0.32 4.44
C TYR A 54 0.13 -1.00 3.89
N ILE A 55 -0.32 -2.05 4.58
CA ILE A 55 -1.62 -2.68 4.34
C ILE A 55 -2.41 -2.64 5.64
N ILE A 56 -3.65 -2.19 5.57
CA ILE A 56 -4.52 -2.09 6.76
C ILE A 56 -5.11 -3.46 7.07
N VAL A 57 -4.86 -3.96 8.27
CA VAL A 57 -5.50 -5.17 8.80
C VAL A 57 -6.86 -4.81 9.37
N SER A 58 -6.90 -3.77 10.22
CA SER A 58 -8.13 -3.26 10.82
C SER A 58 -7.97 -1.78 11.15
N GLY A 59 -9.09 -1.07 11.24
CA GLY A 59 -9.12 0.34 11.56
C GLY A 59 -9.41 1.23 10.36
N LYS A 60 -9.08 2.52 10.48
CA LYS A 60 -9.29 3.51 9.44
C LYS A 60 -8.15 4.51 9.38
N VAL A 61 -7.73 4.84 8.18
CA VAL A 61 -6.68 5.83 7.89
C VAL A 61 -7.23 6.87 6.92
N GLY A 62 -7.06 8.15 7.25
CA GLY A 62 -7.41 9.26 6.38
C GLY A 62 -6.21 9.73 5.58
N ILE A 63 -6.43 10.00 4.30
CA ILE A 63 -5.41 10.53 3.39
C ILE A 63 -5.75 11.97 3.06
N SER A 64 -4.79 12.88 3.25
CA SER A 64 -4.99 14.32 3.03
C SER A 64 -3.81 14.93 2.27
N LEU A 65 -4.09 15.97 1.50
CA LEU A 65 -3.05 16.78 0.86
C LEU A 65 -2.50 17.88 1.78
N GLU A 66 -3.03 17.99 2.98
CA GLU A 66 -2.56 18.95 3.98
C GLU A 66 -1.54 18.32 4.92
N SER A 67 -0.54 19.09 5.35
CA SER A 67 0.46 18.61 6.31
C SER A 67 -0.11 18.41 7.70
N LYS A 68 -1.14 19.18 8.06
CA LYS A 68 -1.88 19.04 9.32
C LYS A 68 -3.36 18.87 9.01
N PRO A 69 -3.79 17.63 8.68
CA PRO A 69 -5.16 17.43 8.26
C PRO A 69 -6.17 17.63 9.38
N SER A 70 -7.35 18.09 8.99
CA SER A 70 -8.54 18.12 9.83
C SER A 70 -9.52 17.04 9.32
N SER A 71 -10.57 16.76 10.09
CA SER A 71 -11.57 15.75 9.71
C SER A 71 -12.24 16.03 8.37
N ASN A 72 -12.23 17.28 7.89
CA ASN A 72 -12.86 17.68 6.63
C ASN A 72 -11.88 17.71 5.46
N SER A 73 -10.58 17.46 5.68
CA SER A 73 -9.55 17.56 4.65
C SER A 73 -9.16 16.23 4.02
N TYR A 74 -9.77 15.12 4.44
CA TYR A 74 -9.43 13.81 3.87
C TYR A 74 -10.00 13.68 2.46
N ILE A 75 -9.09 13.41 1.49
CA ILE A 75 -9.49 13.11 0.11
C ILE A 75 -9.86 11.63 -0.07
N ALA A 76 -9.46 10.79 0.87
CA ALA A 76 -9.80 9.38 0.88
C ALA A 76 -9.78 8.86 2.31
N THR A 77 -10.60 7.86 2.59
CA THR A 77 -10.59 7.10 3.84
C THR A 77 -10.35 5.65 3.48
N LEU A 78 -9.30 5.07 4.06
CA LEU A 78 -8.88 3.70 3.81
C LEU A 78 -9.24 2.82 5.00
N SER A 79 -9.56 1.56 4.71
CA SER A 79 -9.97 0.59 5.73
C SER A 79 -9.36 -0.79 5.47
N SER A 80 -9.80 -1.80 6.20
CA SER A 80 -9.25 -3.16 6.11
C SER A 80 -9.07 -3.64 4.68
N GLY A 81 -7.91 -4.12 4.36
CA GLY A 81 -7.53 -4.61 3.03
C GLY A 81 -6.91 -3.57 2.11
N ASP A 82 -7.05 -2.29 2.42
CA ASP A 82 -6.48 -1.23 1.60
C ASP A 82 -4.97 -1.10 1.80
N CYS A 83 -4.29 -0.75 0.71
CA CYS A 83 -2.84 -0.58 0.67
C CYS A 83 -2.52 0.88 0.37
N PHE A 84 -1.51 1.42 1.02
CA PHE A 84 -1.04 2.78 0.75
C PHE A 84 0.47 2.90 0.92
N GLY A 85 1.04 3.94 0.33
CA GLY A 85 2.49 4.14 0.34
C GLY A 85 3.26 3.27 -0.63
N GLU A 86 2.57 2.51 -1.50
CA GLU A 86 3.18 1.55 -2.41
C GLU A 86 4.09 2.18 -3.45
N MET A 87 3.81 3.41 -3.87
CA MET A 87 4.63 4.07 -4.89
C MET A 87 6.04 4.33 -4.41
N ASN A 88 6.22 4.59 -3.13
CA ASN A 88 7.54 4.85 -2.54
C ASN A 88 8.43 3.61 -2.42
N LEU A 89 7.88 2.41 -2.62
CA LEU A 89 8.70 1.21 -2.75
C LEU A 89 9.47 1.18 -4.07
N LEU A 90 8.95 1.85 -5.09
CA LEU A 90 9.45 1.78 -6.47
C LEU A 90 10.21 3.03 -6.87
N ASP A 91 9.96 4.16 -6.24
CA ASP A 91 10.62 5.42 -6.55
C ASP A 91 11.20 6.06 -5.29
N ASP A 92 11.94 7.14 -5.47
CA ASP A 92 12.55 7.90 -4.38
C ASP A 92 11.90 9.28 -4.20
N LEU A 93 10.67 9.43 -4.70
CA LEU A 93 9.92 10.68 -4.58
C LEU A 93 9.37 10.83 -3.16
N PRO A 94 9.19 12.08 -2.70
CA PRO A 94 8.58 12.32 -1.39
C PRO A 94 7.14 11.82 -1.33
N ARG A 95 6.62 11.63 -0.11
CA ARG A 95 5.22 11.29 0.10
C ARG A 95 4.31 12.33 -0.55
N SER A 96 3.36 11.86 -1.35
CA SER A 96 2.42 12.75 -2.07
C SER A 96 1.22 13.16 -1.22
N ALA A 97 1.06 12.60 -0.03
CA ALA A 97 -0.05 12.88 0.87
C ALA A 97 0.35 12.59 2.32
N THR A 98 -0.47 13.06 3.25
CA THR A 98 -0.37 12.76 4.68
C THR A 98 -1.32 11.61 5.00
N ALA A 99 -0.86 10.63 5.79
CA ALA A 99 -1.68 9.54 6.30
C ALA A 99 -1.84 9.68 7.80
N GLU A 100 -3.10 9.81 8.25
CA GLU A 100 -3.44 10.02 9.65
C GLU A 100 -4.47 8.98 10.10
N VAL A 101 -4.27 8.45 11.30
CA VAL A 101 -5.12 7.39 11.84
C VAL A 101 -6.41 7.98 12.39
N ILE A 102 -7.56 7.56 11.85
CA ILE A 102 -8.88 8.01 12.27
C ILE A 102 -9.41 7.17 13.44
N GLU A 103 -9.26 5.85 13.34
CA GLU A 103 -9.61 4.90 14.40
C GLU A 103 -8.38 4.06 14.71
N ASP A 104 -8.31 3.47 15.90
CA ASP A 104 -7.21 2.57 16.26
C ASP A 104 -6.99 1.54 15.15
N THR A 105 -5.77 1.42 14.68
CA THR A 105 -5.43 0.72 13.44
C THR A 105 -4.29 -0.27 13.66
N ILE A 106 -4.43 -1.43 13.04
CA ILE A 106 -3.36 -2.42 12.90
C ILE A 106 -2.93 -2.43 11.45
N LEU A 107 -1.64 -2.26 11.21
CA LEU A 107 -1.03 -2.25 9.88
C LEU A 107 -0.02 -3.39 9.75
N LEU A 108 0.17 -3.85 8.52
CA LEU A 108 1.36 -4.58 8.11
C LEU A 108 2.21 -3.63 7.28
N SER A 109 3.50 -3.56 7.58
CA SER A 109 4.44 -2.71 6.85
C SER A 109 5.52 -3.53 6.17
N LEU A 110 5.99 -3.05 5.04
CA LEU A 110 7.12 -3.63 4.30
C LEU A 110 8.10 -2.53 3.96
N GLU A 111 9.35 -2.69 4.40
CA GLU A 111 10.40 -1.74 4.15
C GLU A 111 10.97 -1.90 2.74
N LYS A 112 11.26 -0.77 2.09
CA LYS A 112 11.80 -0.70 0.74
C LYS A 112 13.09 -1.50 0.56
N THR A 113 14.04 -1.35 1.48
CA THR A 113 15.32 -2.06 1.44
C THR A 113 15.12 -3.56 1.53
N ARG A 114 14.17 -3.98 2.38
CA ARG A 114 13.84 -5.40 2.54
C ARG A 114 13.24 -5.98 1.27
N LEU A 115 12.31 -5.24 0.64
CA LEU A 115 11.73 -5.67 -0.63
C LEU A 115 12.80 -5.81 -1.71
N ARG A 116 13.73 -4.86 -1.81
CA ARG A 116 14.83 -4.93 -2.77
C ARG A 116 15.68 -6.19 -2.56
N GLY A 117 15.97 -6.54 -1.32
CA GLY A 117 16.68 -7.78 -0.99
C GLY A 117 15.93 -9.02 -1.41
N LEU A 118 14.62 -9.04 -1.21
CA LEU A 118 13.76 -10.15 -1.64
C LEU A 118 13.75 -10.31 -3.16
N ILE A 119 13.66 -9.20 -3.90
CA ILE A 119 13.70 -9.22 -5.37
C ILE A 119 15.01 -9.77 -5.88
N GLN A 120 16.13 -9.44 -5.24
CA GLN A 120 17.44 -9.98 -5.60
C GLN A 120 17.52 -11.49 -5.40
N SER A 121 16.92 -12.00 -4.33
CA SER A 121 16.90 -13.44 -4.03
C SER A 121 15.82 -14.20 -4.81
N TYR A 122 14.73 -13.54 -5.17
CA TYR A 122 13.57 -14.12 -5.87
C TYR A 122 13.22 -13.24 -7.08
N PRO A 123 14.02 -13.27 -8.16
CA PRO A 123 13.86 -12.33 -9.28
C PRO A 123 12.49 -12.36 -9.96
N ASP A 124 11.82 -13.52 -9.99
CA ASP A 124 10.51 -13.66 -10.61
C ASP A 124 9.44 -12.86 -9.89
N MET A 125 9.70 -12.47 -8.63
CA MET A 125 8.83 -11.57 -7.88
C MET A 125 8.64 -10.25 -8.62
N SER A 126 9.70 -9.71 -9.21
CA SER A 126 9.63 -8.45 -9.96
C SER A 126 8.76 -8.56 -11.20
N ILE A 127 8.75 -9.72 -11.87
CA ILE A 127 7.87 -9.97 -13.03
C ILE A 127 6.41 -9.94 -12.58
N GLY A 128 6.08 -10.60 -11.48
CA GLY A 128 4.74 -10.56 -10.91
C GLY A 128 4.30 -9.14 -10.52
N MET A 129 5.21 -8.37 -9.93
CA MET A 129 4.95 -6.96 -9.59
C MET A 129 4.70 -6.12 -10.84
N LEU A 130 5.50 -6.30 -11.89
CA LEU A 130 5.31 -5.60 -13.17
C LEU A 130 3.96 -5.96 -13.80
N ARG A 131 3.56 -7.22 -13.74
CA ARG A 131 2.24 -7.65 -14.22
C ARG A 131 1.11 -7.01 -13.42
N SER A 132 1.26 -6.92 -12.11
CA SER A 132 0.28 -6.25 -11.24
C SER A 132 0.11 -4.79 -11.62
N LEU A 133 1.22 -4.08 -11.85
CA LEU A 133 1.20 -2.67 -12.24
C LEU A 133 0.63 -2.48 -13.64
N SER A 134 0.93 -3.40 -14.57
CA SER A 134 0.37 -3.38 -15.92
C SER A 134 -1.15 -3.52 -15.88
N LEU A 135 -1.66 -4.44 -15.06
CA LEU A 135 -3.09 -4.64 -14.88
C LEU A 135 -3.77 -3.38 -14.33
N ARG A 136 -3.16 -2.78 -13.31
CA ARG A 136 -3.66 -1.54 -12.71
C ARG A 136 -3.69 -0.40 -13.74
N LEU A 137 -2.66 -0.29 -14.58
CA LEU A 137 -2.59 0.73 -15.61
C LEU A 137 -3.68 0.54 -16.65
N ARG A 138 -3.98 -0.70 -17.06
CA ARG A 138 -5.09 -1.00 -17.95
C ARG A 138 -6.43 -0.60 -17.35
N ASP A 139 -6.64 -0.87 -16.06
CA ASP A 139 -7.87 -0.50 -15.37
C ASP A 139 -8.06 1.02 -15.33
N VAL A 140 -7.00 1.78 -15.05
CA VAL A 140 -7.03 3.25 -15.08
C VAL A 140 -7.34 3.76 -16.47
N ASN A 141 -6.69 3.22 -17.50
CA ASN A 141 -6.94 3.59 -18.89
C ASN A 141 -8.38 3.31 -19.31
N GLN A 142 -8.93 2.16 -18.89
CA GLN A 142 -10.31 1.80 -19.20
C GLN A 142 -11.30 2.77 -18.56
N LYS A 143 -11.06 3.19 -17.32
CA LYS A 143 -11.89 4.20 -16.66
C LYS A 143 -11.86 5.53 -17.40
N LEU A 144 -10.69 5.97 -17.86
CA LEU A 144 -10.54 7.20 -18.63
C LEU A 144 -11.31 7.13 -19.95
N ILE A 145 -11.24 5.99 -20.65
CA ILE A 145 -11.98 5.76 -21.89
C ILE A 145 -13.48 5.84 -21.62
N ASN A 146 -13.96 5.18 -20.57
CA ASN A 146 -15.38 5.18 -20.21
C ASN A 146 -15.88 6.57 -19.85
N GLU A 147 -15.10 7.37 -19.13
CA GLU A 147 -15.45 8.75 -18.80
C GLU A 147 -15.56 9.61 -20.06
N LYS A 148 -14.64 9.46 -21.02
CA LYS A 148 -14.68 10.20 -22.29
C LYS A 148 -15.88 9.81 -23.14
N SER A 149 -16.29 8.53 -23.13
CA SER A 149 -17.44 8.07 -23.90
C SER A 149 -18.77 8.54 -23.36
N HIS A 150 -18.81 8.98 -22.08
CA HIS A 150 -20.01 9.53 -21.42
C HIS A 150 -20.01 11.06 -21.36
N ALA A 151 -18.99 11.68 -21.87
CA ALA A 151 -18.89 13.15 -21.89
C ALA A 151 -19.76 13.77 -22.97
#